data_37d7c6fa8e8cb981dc71401b182366b0
#
_entry.id   37d7c6fa8e8cb981dc71401b182366b0
#
_cell.length_a   1.000
_cell.length_b   1.000
_cell.length_c   1.000
_cell.angle_alpha   90.00
_cell.angle_beta   90.00
_cell.angle_gamma   90.00
#
_symmetry.space_group_name_H-M   'P 1'
#
loop_
_entity.id
_entity.type
_entity.pdbx_description
1 polymer ?
#
loop_
_entity_poly.entity_id
_entity_poly.type
_entity_poly.pdbx_seq_one_letter_code
_entity_poly.pdbx_strand_id
1 'polypeptide(L)'
;MSKVAIVTPYYKEDIDVLNRCHTSVLTQTHDDITHFMVADGDPHPAIKHWTSAEHIILPKAHDDAGATPRVLGAISAFSQGYDAVAFLDADNTFEPNHIDTMVSLIQDNHLVTSTRNICRLDGTVMYVDTVESDGDTFCDTNCLFLSKNCIYLLPYWIVPAEYRLWSDRNFWGAV
;
A
#
# COMPACT_ATOMS: atom_id res chain seq x y z
N MET A 1 16.00 -3.67 13.41
CA MET A 1 15.37 -2.97 12.28
C MET A 1 13.89 -3.30 12.28
N SER A 2 13.03 -2.38 11.85
CA SER A 2 11.59 -2.64 11.77
C SER A 2 11.30 -3.53 10.58
N LYS A 3 10.54 -4.61 10.78
CA LYS A 3 10.07 -5.49 9.73
C LYS A 3 8.85 -4.88 9.06
N VAL A 4 8.95 -4.56 7.77
CA VAL A 4 7.94 -3.79 7.03
C VAL A 4 7.26 -4.66 5.97
N ALA A 5 5.94 -4.64 5.93
CA ALA A 5 5.17 -5.18 4.81
C ALA A 5 4.71 -4.05 3.88
N ILE A 6 4.84 -4.25 2.57
CA ILE A 6 4.22 -3.38 1.56
C ILE A 6 3.05 -4.14 0.97
N VAL A 7 1.84 -3.60 1.09
CA VAL A 7 0.61 -4.26 0.65
C VAL A 7 0.13 -3.62 -0.63
N THR A 8 0.08 -4.43 -1.68
CA THR A 8 -0.43 -4.04 -3.01
C THR A 8 -1.68 -4.85 -3.36
N PRO A 9 -2.87 -4.22 -3.32
CA PRO A 9 -4.06 -4.82 -3.91
C PRO A 9 -3.94 -4.82 -5.43
N TYR A 10 -4.42 -5.88 -6.10
CA TYR A 10 -4.48 -5.89 -7.55
C TYR A 10 -5.68 -6.69 -8.08
N TYR A 11 -6.17 -6.28 -9.28
CA TYR A 11 -7.28 -6.92 -9.99
C TYR A 11 -7.16 -6.72 -11.49
N LYS A 12 -6.71 -7.74 -12.22
CA LYS A 12 -6.56 -7.74 -13.70
C LYS A 12 -5.51 -6.79 -14.28
N GLU A 13 -4.63 -6.23 -13.48
CA GLU A 13 -3.52 -5.43 -14.00
C GLU A 13 -2.59 -6.29 -14.86
N ASP A 14 -2.05 -5.69 -15.93
CA ASP A 14 -1.06 -6.31 -16.79
C ASP A 14 0.23 -6.61 -16.01
N ILE A 15 0.91 -7.68 -16.40
CA ILE A 15 2.14 -8.12 -15.72
C ILE A 15 3.24 -7.06 -15.73
N ASP A 16 3.31 -6.22 -16.76
CA ASP A 16 4.32 -5.15 -16.83
C ASP A 16 4.07 -4.07 -15.77
N VAL A 17 2.79 -3.77 -15.48
CA VAL A 17 2.39 -2.85 -14.40
C VAL A 17 2.80 -3.45 -13.06
N LEU A 18 2.44 -4.71 -12.80
CA LEU A 18 2.77 -5.42 -11.56
C LEU A 18 4.29 -5.57 -11.37
N ASN A 19 5.05 -5.86 -12.44
CA ASN A 19 6.51 -5.93 -12.40
C ASN A 19 7.15 -4.59 -12.04
N ARG A 20 6.65 -3.48 -12.60
CA ARG A 20 7.14 -2.14 -12.28
C ARG A 20 6.93 -1.81 -10.80
N CYS A 21 5.73 -2.05 -10.30
CA CYS A 21 5.39 -1.89 -8.89
C CYS A 21 6.32 -2.73 -8.01
N HIS A 22 6.40 -4.04 -8.27
CA HIS A 22 7.23 -4.97 -7.50
C HIS A 22 8.71 -4.59 -7.53
N THR A 23 9.23 -4.19 -8.68
CA THR A 23 10.62 -3.75 -8.81
C THR A 23 10.92 -2.56 -7.91
N SER A 24 9.99 -1.59 -7.78
CA SER A 24 10.17 -0.45 -6.89
C SER A 24 10.23 -0.84 -5.40
N VAL A 25 9.60 -1.96 -5.04
CA VAL A 25 9.71 -2.54 -3.70
C VAL A 25 11.05 -3.25 -3.50
N LEU A 26 11.50 -4.03 -4.49
CA LEU A 26 12.77 -4.75 -4.41
C LEU A 26 14.01 -3.83 -4.40
N THR A 27 13.86 -2.60 -4.88
CA THR A 27 14.95 -1.61 -4.95
C THR A 27 14.94 -0.62 -3.78
N GLN A 28 14.11 -0.86 -2.76
CA GLN A 28 14.14 -0.04 -1.55
C GLN A 28 15.47 -0.22 -0.81
N THR A 29 15.93 0.86 -0.16
CA THR A 29 17.19 0.85 0.64
C THR A 29 17.00 0.17 2.00
N HIS A 30 15.79 0.00 2.47
CA HIS A 30 15.47 -0.74 3.69
C HIS A 30 15.52 -2.26 3.43
N ASP A 31 16.28 -2.99 4.24
CA ASP A 31 16.57 -4.41 3.97
C ASP A 31 15.44 -5.37 4.40
N ASP A 32 14.70 -5.06 5.48
CA ASP A 32 13.70 -5.97 6.07
C ASP A 32 12.29 -5.68 5.56
N ILE A 33 12.09 -5.93 4.26
CA ILE A 33 10.84 -5.67 3.54
C ILE A 33 10.28 -6.96 2.95
N THR A 34 8.97 -7.12 2.99
CA THR A 34 8.24 -8.14 2.21
C THR A 34 7.10 -7.50 1.45
N HIS A 35 6.98 -7.82 0.16
CA HIS A 35 5.88 -7.37 -0.68
C HIS A 35 4.70 -8.35 -0.59
N PHE A 36 3.56 -7.88 -0.11
CA PHE A 36 2.28 -8.60 -0.05
C PHE A 36 1.44 -8.24 -1.27
N MET A 37 1.43 -9.13 -2.27
CA MET A 37 0.58 -9.01 -3.46
C MET A 37 -0.77 -9.65 -3.18
N VAL A 38 -1.84 -8.85 -3.13
CA VAL A 38 -3.17 -9.33 -2.75
C VAL A 38 -4.11 -9.29 -3.96
N ALA A 39 -4.35 -10.48 -4.56
CA ALA A 39 -5.24 -10.64 -5.70
C ALA A 39 -6.71 -10.53 -5.26
N ASP A 40 -7.45 -9.59 -5.80
CA ASP A 40 -8.88 -9.44 -5.54
C ASP A 40 -9.72 -10.31 -6.47
N GLY A 41 -9.64 -11.64 -6.28
CA GLY A 41 -10.43 -12.63 -6.99
C GLY A 41 -9.94 -13.02 -8.39
N ASP A 42 -8.89 -12.36 -8.93
CA ASP A 42 -8.31 -12.69 -10.24
C ASP A 42 -6.77 -12.74 -10.14
N PRO A 43 -6.19 -13.87 -9.65
CA PRO A 43 -4.77 -13.98 -9.44
C PRO A 43 -4.00 -14.09 -10.76
N HIS A 44 -3.02 -13.19 -10.99
CA HIS A 44 -2.14 -13.30 -12.14
C HIS A 44 -1.19 -14.50 -12.00
N PRO A 45 -1.11 -15.41 -12.99
CA PRO A 45 -0.38 -16.68 -12.87
C PRO A 45 1.13 -16.54 -12.70
N ALA A 46 1.73 -15.42 -13.12
CA ALA A 46 3.16 -15.19 -12.96
C ALA A 46 3.55 -14.92 -11.50
N ILE A 47 2.69 -14.28 -10.69
CA ILE A 47 3.02 -13.85 -9.31
C ILE A 47 3.33 -15.05 -8.40
N LYS A 48 2.70 -16.21 -8.63
CA LYS A 48 3.01 -17.44 -7.87
C LYS A 48 4.48 -17.86 -7.94
N HIS A 49 5.24 -17.34 -8.90
CA HIS A 49 6.67 -17.63 -9.08
C HIS A 49 7.58 -16.55 -8.47
N TRP A 50 7.01 -15.48 -7.92
CA TRP A 50 7.79 -14.43 -7.26
C TRP A 50 8.18 -14.87 -5.86
N THR A 51 9.41 -15.36 -5.71
CA THR A 51 9.93 -15.84 -4.42
C THR A 51 10.20 -14.73 -3.41
N SER A 52 10.20 -13.47 -3.87
CA SER A 52 10.39 -12.25 -3.08
C SER A 52 9.08 -11.57 -2.67
N ALA A 53 7.93 -12.20 -2.96
CA ALA A 53 6.62 -11.68 -2.59
C ALA A 53 5.78 -12.73 -1.86
N GLU A 54 4.97 -12.29 -0.92
CA GLU A 54 3.85 -13.07 -0.42
C GLU A 54 2.62 -12.85 -1.30
N HIS A 55 2.02 -13.92 -1.80
CA HIS A 55 0.87 -13.86 -2.67
C HIS A 55 -0.39 -14.32 -1.94
N ILE A 56 -1.28 -13.39 -1.63
CA ILE A 56 -2.60 -13.65 -1.03
C ILE A 56 -3.64 -13.64 -2.15
N ILE A 57 -4.48 -14.67 -2.20
CA ILE A 57 -5.52 -14.80 -3.23
C ILE A 57 -6.88 -14.78 -2.55
N LEU A 58 -7.68 -13.76 -2.83
CA LEU A 58 -9.05 -13.70 -2.36
C LEU A 58 -9.96 -14.52 -3.28
N PRO A 59 -11.00 -15.18 -2.74
CA PRO A 59 -11.82 -16.14 -3.51
C PRO A 59 -12.73 -15.48 -4.55
N LYS A 60 -12.93 -14.16 -4.46
CA LYS A 60 -13.78 -13.37 -5.37
C LYS A 60 -13.35 -11.91 -5.35
N ALA A 61 -13.69 -11.19 -6.42
CA ALA A 61 -13.56 -9.72 -6.48
C ALA A 61 -14.58 -9.04 -5.55
N HIS A 62 -14.16 -7.95 -4.91
CA HIS A 62 -14.98 -7.18 -3.96
C HIS A 62 -15.53 -5.89 -4.58
N ASP A 63 -14.94 -5.40 -5.69
CA ASP A 63 -15.34 -4.17 -6.37
C ASP A 63 -15.45 -2.95 -5.42
N ASP A 64 -14.46 -2.83 -4.54
CA ASP A 64 -14.40 -1.82 -3.48
C ASP A 64 -13.16 -0.92 -3.54
N ALA A 65 -12.64 -0.70 -4.75
CA ALA A 65 -11.44 0.11 -5.00
C ALA A 65 -10.20 -0.38 -4.21
N GLY A 66 -10.11 -1.70 -4.00
CA GLY A 66 -8.98 -2.33 -3.31
C GLY A 66 -9.03 -2.23 -1.78
N ALA A 67 -10.12 -1.77 -1.19
CA ALA A 67 -10.26 -1.63 0.26
C ALA A 67 -10.14 -2.98 0.98
N THR A 68 -10.93 -3.98 0.60
CA THR A 68 -10.88 -5.32 1.22
C THR A 68 -9.51 -6.00 1.06
N PRO A 69 -8.92 -6.12 -0.14
CA PRO A 69 -7.60 -6.74 -0.25
C PRO A 69 -6.52 -5.97 0.51
N ARG A 70 -6.59 -4.64 0.59
CA ARG A 70 -5.68 -3.80 1.37
C ARG A 70 -5.76 -4.12 2.87
N VAL A 71 -6.96 -4.16 3.41
CA VAL A 71 -7.20 -4.49 4.83
C VAL A 71 -6.73 -5.91 5.16
N LEU A 72 -7.08 -6.89 4.33
CA LEU A 72 -6.71 -8.30 4.58
C LEU A 72 -5.19 -8.51 4.47
N GLY A 73 -4.52 -7.85 3.53
CA GLY A 73 -3.06 -7.86 3.42
C GLY A 73 -2.40 -7.28 4.67
N ALA A 74 -2.87 -6.13 5.16
CA ALA A 74 -2.34 -5.50 6.36
C ALA A 74 -2.57 -6.36 7.62
N ILE A 75 -3.76 -6.93 7.81
CA ILE A 75 -4.05 -7.85 8.92
C ILE A 75 -3.13 -9.08 8.84
N SER A 76 -2.96 -9.66 7.65
CA SER A 76 -2.06 -10.79 7.44
C SER A 76 -0.62 -10.45 7.85
N ALA A 77 -0.11 -9.30 7.40
CA ALA A 77 1.22 -8.84 7.76
C ALA A 77 1.38 -8.66 9.27
N PHE A 78 0.48 -7.95 9.93
CA PHE A 78 0.55 -7.76 11.39
C PHE A 78 0.44 -9.08 12.16
N SER A 79 -0.38 -10.03 11.71
CA SER A 79 -0.50 -11.36 12.33
C SER A 79 0.78 -12.19 12.19
N GLN A 80 1.60 -11.94 11.17
CA GLN A 80 2.90 -12.55 10.93
C GLN A 80 4.06 -11.83 11.64
N GLY A 81 3.75 -10.80 12.45
CA GLY A 81 4.73 -10.10 13.27
C GLY A 81 5.47 -8.97 12.57
N TYR A 82 4.94 -8.41 11.48
CA TYR A 82 5.45 -7.17 10.90
C TYR A 82 5.17 -6.00 11.84
N ASP A 83 6.13 -5.07 11.94
CA ASP A 83 6.06 -3.91 12.81
C ASP A 83 5.27 -2.77 12.20
N ALA A 84 5.33 -2.66 10.87
CA ALA A 84 4.68 -1.61 10.10
C ALA A 84 4.21 -2.10 8.73
N VAL A 85 3.24 -1.37 8.17
CA VAL A 85 2.69 -1.60 6.83
C VAL A 85 2.69 -0.29 6.03
N ALA A 86 3.18 -0.35 4.80
CA ALA A 86 2.98 0.65 3.76
C ALA A 86 1.95 0.12 2.74
N PHE A 87 1.27 1.01 2.04
CA PHE A 87 0.34 0.66 0.98
C PHE A 87 0.84 1.20 -0.36
N LEU A 88 0.72 0.39 -1.41
CA LEU A 88 1.16 0.75 -2.75
C LEU A 88 0.16 0.20 -3.76
N ASP A 89 -0.51 1.06 -4.50
CA ASP A 89 -1.39 0.61 -5.57
C ASP A 89 -0.56 0.04 -6.73
N ALA A 90 -1.11 -0.94 -7.42
CA ALA A 90 -0.39 -1.75 -8.40
C ALA A 90 0.19 -0.94 -9.57
N ASP A 91 -0.38 0.21 -9.89
CA ASP A 91 0.06 1.12 -10.95
C ASP A 91 1.05 2.20 -10.49
N ASN A 92 1.38 2.24 -9.19
CA ASN A 92 2.30 3.19 -8.58
C ASN A 92 3.68 2.56 -8.27
N THR A 93 4.62 3.41 -7.87
CA THR A 93 5.99 3.02 -7.49
C THR A 93 6.48 3.85 -6.32
N PHE A 94 7.32 3.27 -5.47
CA PHE A 94 8.03 4.01 -4.44
C PHE A 94 9.40 4.50 -4.92
N GLU A 95 9.82 5.67 -4.45
CA GLU A 95 11.20 6.13 -4.56
C GLU A 95 12.13 5.20 -3.73
N PRO A 96 13.39 4.98 -4.13
CA PRO A 96 14.25 3.98 -3.49
C PRO A 96 14.46 4.12 -1.98
N ASN A 97 14.41 5.33 -1.44
CA ASN A 97 14.59 5.59 -0.01
C ASN A 97 13.28 5.80 0.77
N HIS A 98 12.13 5.52 0.13
CA HIS A 98 10.82 5.81 0.72
C HIS A 98 10.64 5.09 2.06
N ILE A 99 10.83 3.78 2.11
CA ILE A 99 10.59 2.99 3.32
C ILE A 99 11.58 3.35 4.44
N ASP A 100 12.87 3.55 4.14
CA ASP A 100 13.84 4.02 5.15
C ASP A 100 13.42 5.35 5.78
N THR A 101 12.94 6.28 4.94
CA THR A 101 12.45 7.57 5.43
C THR A 101 11.25 7.38 6.36
N MET A 102 10.26 6.56 5.96
CA MET A 102 9.07 6.32 6.77
C MET A 102 9.39 5.62 8.09
N VAL A 103 10.30 4.62 8.06
CA VAL A 103 10.79 3.94 9.27
C VAL A 103 11.51 4.90 10.22
N SER A 104 12.27 5.84 9.70
CA SER A 104 12.96 6.83 10.52
C SER A 104 12.00 7.80 11.23
N LEU A 105 10.86 8.09 10.61
CA LEU A 105 9.86 9.03 11.11
C LEU A 105 8.85 8.40 12.08
N ILE A 106 8.60 7.08 11.97
CA ILE A 106 7.54 6.44 12.75
C ILE A 106 7.89 6.20 14.21
N GLN A 107 9.16 6.30 14.62
CA GLN A 107 9.71 5.90 15.93
C GLN A 107 8.76 6.15 17.11
N ASP A 108 8.34 7.40 17.31
CA ASP A 108 7.44 7.82 18.39
C ASP A 108 6.00 8.05 17.91
N ASN A 109 5.75 7.83 16.62
CA ASN A 109 4.45 8.00 15.98
C ASN A 109 3.83 6.64 15.65
N HIS A 110 2.52 6.59 15.56
CA HIS A 110 1.81 5.37 15.16
C HIS A 110 1.48 5.35 13.66
N LEU A 111 1.39 6.54 13.06
CA LEU A 111 1.13 6.76 11.66
C LEU A 111 2.03 7.91 11.17
N VAL A 112 2.60 7.76 10.00
CA VAL A 112 3.30 8.83 9.28
C VAL A 112 2.86 8.85 7.82
N THR A 113 2.99 10.01 7.19
CA THR A 113 2.59 10.23 5.80
C THR A 113 3.74 10.78 4.99
N SER A 114 3.69 10.58 3.68
CA SER A 114 4.56 11.25 2.72
C SER A 114 3.74 12.11 1.76
N THR A 115 4.42 12.96 0.99
CA THR A 115 3.88 13.52 -0.23
C THR A 115 4.01 12.53 -1.39
N ARG A 116 3.36 12.81 -2.53
CA ARG A 116 3.48 12.01 -3.75
C ARG A 116 3.94 12.84 -4.94
N ASN A 117 4.67 12.21 -5.84
CA ASN A 117 5.00 12.76 -7.13
C ASN A 117 3.91 12.38 -8.14
N ILE A 118 3.36 13.35 -8.83
CA ILE A 118 2.50 13.09 -10.00
C ILE A 118 3.39 13.01 -11.23
N CYS A 119 3.36 11.85 -11.89
CA CYS A 119 4.25 11.53 -13.00
C CYS A 119 3.48 11.34 -14.31
N ARG A 120 4.16 11.54 -15.44
CA ARG A 120 3.72 11.05 -16.74
C ARG A 120 3.91 9.53 -16.83
N LEU A 121 3.31 8.92 -17.86
CA LEU A 121 3.46 7.47 -18.10
C LEU A 121 4.91 7.04 -18.37
N ASP A 122 5.77 7.95 -18.81
CA ASP A 122 7.21 7.72 -19.02
C ASP A 122 8.04 7.85 -17.72
N GLY A 123 7.39 8.12 -16.58
CA GLY A 123 8.02 8.30 -15.28
C GLY A 123 8.52 9.72 -14.99
N THR A 124 8.40 10.67 -15.96
CA THR A 124 8.81 12.06 -15.72
C THR A 124 7.93 12.72 -14.68
N VAL A 125 8.52 13.23 -13.60
CA VAL A 125 7.81 13.97 -12.55
C VAL A 125 7.26 15.28 -13.14
N MET A 126 5.96 15.50 -12.97
CA MET A 126 5.27 16.72 -13.36
C MET A 126 5.27 17.73 -12.20
N TYR A 127 4.88 17.28 -11.02
CA TYR A 127 4.88 18.10 -9.81
C TYR A 127 4.77 17.21 -8.56
N VAL A 128 5.13 17.78 -7.41
CA VAL A 128 4.88 17.17 -6.10
C VAL A 128 3.48 17.60 -5.64
N ASP A 129 2.62 16.64 -5.34
CA ASP A 129 1.30 16.93 -4.79
C ASP A 129 1.40 17.19 -3.29
N THR A 130 1.17 18.43 -2.90
CA THR A 130 1.11 18.90 -1.52
C THR A 130 -0.24 19.55 -1.21
N VAL A 131 -1.23 19.38 -2.08
CA VAL A 131 -2.54 20.03 -1.99
C VAL A 131 -3.65 19.01 -1.72
N GLU A 132 -3.70 17.94 -2.54
CA GLU A 132 -4.71 16.89 -2.35
C GLU A 132 -4.28 15.85 -1.31
N SER A 133 -2.95 15.57 -1.24
CA SER A 133 -2.36 14.67 -0.25
C SER A 133 -1.40 15.48 0.63
N ASP A 134 -1.97 16.34 1.49
CA ASP A 134 -1.24 17.27 2.34
C ASP A 134 -0.85 16.66 3.70
N GLY A 135 -1.41 15.50 4.06
CA GLY A 135 -1.18 14.84 5.34
C GLY A 135 -1.87 15.51 6.55
N ASP A 136 -2.74 16.49 6.29
CA ASP A 136 -3.54 17.21 7.30
C ASP A 136 -5.03 17.03 7.02
N THR A 137 -5.51 17.52 5.88
CA THR A 137 -6.92 17.37 5.50
C THR A 137 -7.21 16.04 4.83
N PHE A 138 -6.23 15.48 4.13
CA PHE A 138 -6.31 14.16 3.48
C PHE A 138 -4.90 13.61 3.19
N CYS A 139 -4.81 12.28 3.18
CA CYS A 139 -3.63 11.57 2.72
C CYS A 139 -4.03 10.45 1.77
N ASP A 140 -3.40 10.42 0.60
CA ASP A 140 -3.55 9.32 -0.36
C ASP A 140 -3.03 8.01 0.24
N THR A 141 -3.67 6.91 -0.09
CA THR A 141 -3.35 5.58 0.45
C THR A 141 -1.89 5.19 0.22
N ASN A 142 -1.31 5.55 -0.94
CA ASN A 142 0.09 5.26 -1.26
C ASN A 142 1.10 6.05 -0.39
N CYS A 143 0.63 7.07 0.30
CA CYS A 143 1.43 7.91 1.17
C CYS A 143 1.37 7.50 2.66
N LEU A 144 0.59 6.46 2.99
CA LEU A 144 0.37 6.02 4.36
C LEU A 144 1.38 4.97 4.81
N PHE A 145 1.90 5.15 6.03
CA PHE A 145 2.73 4.18 6.72
C PHE A 145 2.23 4.00 8.15
N LEU A 146 1.79 2.80 8.50
CA LEU A 146 1.13 2.48 9.76
C LEU A 146 1.97 1.54 10.60
N SER A 147 2.16 1.83 11.88
CA SER A 147 2.63 0.83 12.83
C SER A 147 1.51 -0.16 13.18
N LYS A 148 1.87 -1.32 13.73
CA LYS A 148 0.90 -2.32 14.21
C LYS A 148 -0.09 -1.77 15.26
N ASN A 149 0.25 -0.69 15.93
CA ASN A 149 -0.64 -0.03 16.89
C ASN A 149 -1.85 0.61 16.22
N CYS A 150 -1.80 0.84 14.90
CA CYS A 150 -2.91 1.38 14.11
C CYS A 150 -3.84 0.32 13.51
N ILE A 151 -3.70 -0.96 13.87
CA ILE A 151 -4.54 -2.05 13.33
C ILE A 151 -6.04 -1.77 13.52
N TYR A 152 -6.42 -1.04 14.55
CA TYR A 152 -7.80 -0.66 14.84
C TYR A 152 -8.40 0.32 13.82
N LEU A 153 -7.56 0.99 13.00
CA LEU A 153 -8.00 1.89 11.92
C LEU A 153 -8.38 1.14 10.65
N LEU A 154 -7.85 -0.06 10.43
CA LEU A 154 -8.05 -0.80 9.17
C LEU A 154 -9.53 -1.00 8.79
N PRO A 155 -10.47 -1.29 9.72
CA PRO A 155 -11.88 -1.46 9.38
C PRO A 155 -12.53 -0.22 8.75
N TYR A 156 -11.99 0.99 8.96
CA TYR A 156 -12.53 2.21 8.38
C TYR A 156 -12.37 2.30 6.85
N TRP A 157 -11.54 1.45 6.22
CA TRP A 157 -11.55 1.30 4.77
C TRP A 157 -12.79 0.56 4.25
N ILE A 158 -13.43 -0.25 5.08
CA ILE A 158 -14.58 -1.05 4.66
C ILE A 158 -15.85 -0.21 4.80
N VAL A 159 -16.36 0.25 3.67
CA VAL A 159 -17.57 1.07 3.57
C VAL A 159 -18.64 0.37 2.73
N PRO A 160 -19.93 0.74 2.83
CA PRO A 160 -20.96 0.26 1.92
C PRO A 160 -20.60 0.50 0.44
N ALA A 161 -21.05 -0.40 -0.45
CA ALA A 161 -20.65 -0.42 -1.86
C ALA A 161 -20.90 0.92 -2.59
N GLU A 162 -21.97 1.64 -2.23
CA GLU A 162 -22.29 2.97 -2.77
C GLU A 162 -21.26 4.05 -2.42
N TYR A 163 -20.46 3.84 -1.37
CA TYR A 163 -19.42 4.77 -0.90
C TYR A 163 -18.00 4.27 -1.19
N ARG A 164 -17.81 3.19 -1.95
CA ARG A 164 -16.51 2.55 -2.16
C ARG A 164 -15.38 3.49 -2.63
N LEU A 165 -15.70 4.51 -3.41
CA LEU A 165 -14.72 5.51 -3.87
C LEU A 165 -14.33 6.54 -2.81
N TRP A 166 -14.92 6.46 -1.61
CA TRP A 166 -14.64 7.32 -0.46
C TRP A 166 -13.99 6.55 0.69
N SER A 167 -13.59 5.31 0.46
CA SER A 167 -13.04 4.41 1.48
C SER A 167 -11.75 4.98 2.12
N ASP A 168 -10.88 5.58 1.32
CA ASP A 168 -9.67 6.26 1.74
C ASP A 168 -9.97 7.51 2.60
N ARG A 169 -10.96 8.30 2.21
CA ARG A 169 -11.40 9.47 2.99
C ARG A 169 -12.07 9.07 4.29
N ASN A 170 -12.83 7.96 4.29
CA ASN A 170 -13.42 7.44 5.52
C ASN A 170 -12.34 6.93 6.48
N PHE A 171 -11.30 6.26 5.96
CA PHE A 171 -10.14 5.87 6.74
C PHE A 171 -9.44 7.11 7.33
N TRP A 172 -9.11 8.11 6.49
CA TRP A 172 -8.43 9.32 6.93
C TRP A 172 -9.22 10.10 7.96
N GLY A 173 -10.54 10.14 7.83
CA GLY A 173 -11.43 10.80 8.82
C GLY A 173 -11.47 10.12 10.19
N ALA A 174 -10.90 8.91 10.33
CA ALA A 174 -10.77 8.18 11.59
C ALA A 174 -9.36 8.33 12.22
N VAL A 175 -8.40 8.91 11.50
CA VAL A 175 -7.05 9.23 11.96
C VAL A 175 -7.09 10.49 12.81
#